data_ae5a12f7c04040d16bd554e431d31232
#
_entry.id   ae5a12f7c04040d16bd554e431d31232
#
_cell.length_a   1.000
_cell.length_b   1.000
_cell.length_c   1.000
_cell.angle_alpha   90.00
_cell.angle_beta   90.00
_cell.angle_gamma   90.00
#
_symmetry.space_group_name_H-M   'P 1'
#
loop_
_entity.id
_entity.type
_entity.pdbx_description
1 polymer ?
#
loop_
_entity_poly.entity_id
_entity_poly.type
_entity_poly.pdbx_seq_one_letter_code
_entity_poly.pdbx_strand_id
1 'polypeptide(L)'
;MNNTLMNNIVKYTPPDEDEAFVSIADTARSARRRMWIVILVPLLTVSAAIGASLLQQPDYDATAKVVVSPRGQQDNLSNTISGLQVLAVEMEAAGLNRSMVEDIVNAQGEPGAVSEADLNDNLTIAQLEDTRFLTLTYSDIDGNRAQEVVNNAAEIFAKEAPEASGVADYAAVQVSAYAGVPPAPEDPDLLRNGFGALVIGLMLGIGLAFLLEYIYLRGLHSPEKVEQLSGVPTFGTIPDFEAARSKQMRRGM
;
A
#
# COMPACT_ATOMS: atom_id res chain seq x y z
N MET A 1 15.18 75.71 -14.03
CA MET A 1 15.25 74.57 -14.97
C MET A 1 15.19 73.34 -14.18
N ASN A 2 14.06 72.78 -14.23
CA ASN A 2 13.52 71.41 -14.30
C ASN A 2 13.72 70.52 -13.11
N ASN A 3 12.67 70.56 -12.32
CA ASN A 3 12.37 69.62 -11.21
C ASN A 3 11.21 68.63 -11.61
N THR A 4 11.33 67.97 -12.77
CA THR A 4 10.22 67.22 -13.38
C THR A 4 10.53 65.72 -13.59
N LEU A 5 11.61 65.15 -13.03
CA LEU A 5 12.02 63.76 -13.31
C LEU A 5 12.05 62.84 -12.09
N MET A 6 11.42 63.19 -10.95
CA MET A 6 11.45 62.34 -9.77
C MET A 6 10.05 61.91 -9.27
N ASN A 7 9.13 61.59 -10.12
CA ASN A 7 7.80 61.19 -9.64
C ASN A 7 7.22 59.93 -10.34
N ASN A 8 8.09 58.98 -10.69
CA ASN A 8 7.61 57.67 -11.18
C ASN A 8 8.25 56.51 -10.40
N ILE A 9 8.19 56.61 -9.05
CA ILE A 9 8.36 55.44 -8.21
C ILE A 9 7.00 54.74 -8.21
N VAL A 10 6.89 53.65 -8.97
CA VAL A 10 5.76 52.72 -8.89
C VAL A 10 5.68 52.27 -7.44
N LYS A 11 4.69 52.78 -6.71
CA LYS A 11 4.41 52.40 -5.33
C LYS A 11 3.96 50.95 -5.36
N TYR A 12 4.85 50.02 -4.99
CA TYR A 12 4.47 48.61 -4.75
C TYR A 12 3.45 48.59 -3.62
N THR A 13 2.20 48.43 -3.95
CA THR A 13 1.14 48.10 -3.01
C THR A 13 1.14 46.57 -2.86
N PRO A 14 1.43 46.01 -1.68
CA PRO A 14 1.26 44.58 -1.50
C PRO A 14 -0.23 44.23 -1.75
N PRO A 15 -0.51 43.08 -2.35
CA PRO A 15 -1.89 42.65 -2.57
C PRO A 15 -2.62 42.62 -1.22
N ASP A 16 -3.78 43.27 -1.18
CA ASP A 16 -4.61 43.31 0.01
C ASP A 16 -4.91 41.86 0.48
N GLU A 17 -4.87 41.64 1.81
CA GLU A 17 -5.19 40.33 2.40
C GLU A 17 -6.59 39.84 1.97
N ASP A 18 -7.50 40.75 1.66
CA ASP A 18 -8.84 40.47 1.13
C ASP A 18 -8.81 39.80 -0.26
N GLU A 19 -7.83 40.09 -1.13
CA GLU A 19 -7.70 39.41 -2.41
C GLU A 19 -7.25 37.94 -2.24
N ALA A 20 -6.42 37.66 -1.23
CA ALA A 20 -6.03 36.29 -0.91
C ALA A 20 -7.21 35.44 -0.38
N PHE A 21 -8.06 36.03 0.46
CA PHE A 21 -9.27 35.36 0.97
C PHE A 21 -10.33 35.11 -0.13
N VAL A 22 -10.50 36.06 -1.06
CA VAL A 22 -11.40 35.92 -2.21
C VAL A 22 -10.92 34.78 -3.12
N SER A 23 -9.61 34.68 -3.35
CA SER A 23 -9.00 33.59 -4.14
C SER A 23 -9.24 32.20 -3.52
N ILE A 24 -9.17 32.07 -2.19
CA ILE A 24 -9.41 30.80 -1.48
C ILE A 24 -10.89 30.40 -1.58
N ALA A 25 -11.81 31.34 -1.42
CA ALA A 25 -13.26 31.08 -1.50
C ALA A 25 -13.70 30.70 -2.91
N ASP A 26 -13.12 31.31 -3.93
CA ASP A 26 -13.39 30.98 -5.34
C ASP A 26 -12.77 29.62 -5.72
N THR A 27 -11.59 29.30 -5.22
CA THR A 27 -10.96 27.98 -5.37
C THR A 27 -11.80 26.89 -4.71
N ALA A 28 -12.35 27.16 -3.51
CA ALA A 28 -13.24 26.23 -2.82
C ALA A 28 -14.57 26.03 -3.56
N ARG A 29 -15.08 27.06 -4.22
CA ARG A 29 -16.32 26.96 -5.02
C ARG A 29 -16.09 26.20 -6.31
N SER A 30 -14.95 26.35 -6.95
CA SER A 30 -14.52 25.58 -8.12
C SER A 30 -14.30 24.11 -7.77
N ALA A 31 -13.65 23.82 -6.65
CA ALA A 31 -13.46 22.47 -6.14
C ALA A 31 -14.81 21.75 -5.93
N ARG A 32 -15.84 22.45 -5.45
CA ARG A 32 -17.19 21.89 -5.26
C ARG A 32 -17.86 21.46 -6.57
N ARG A 33 -17.57 22.09 -7.69
CA ARG A 33 -18.10 21.68 -9.01
C ARG A 33 -17.53 20.34 -9.47
N ARG A 34 -16.35 19.94 -8.99
CA ARG A 34 -15.63 18.71 -9.38
C ARG A 34 -15.56 17.67 -8.28
N MET A 35 -16.23 17.90 -7.14
CA MET A 35 -16.27 16.93 -6.03
C MET A 35 -16.78 15.55 -6.46
N TRP A 36 -17.62 15.49 -7.50
CA TRP A 36 -18.07 14.21 -8.03
C TRP A 36 -16.92 13.34 -8.56
N ILE A 37 -15.84 13.94 -9.11
CA ILE A 37 -14.64 13.23 -9.57
C ILE A 37 -13.86 12.67 -8.37
N VAL A 38 -13.73 13.48 -7.31
CA VAL A 38 -13.05 13.10 -6.05
C VAL A 38 -13.77 11.95 -5.34
N ILE A 39 -15.08 11.76 -5.60
CA ILE A 39 -15.87 10.66 -5.06
C ILE A 39 -15.89 9.47 -6.03
N LEU A 40 -16.07 9.72 -7.33
CA LEU A 40 -16.25 8.67 -8.34
C LEU A 40 -14.98 7.89 -8.60
N VAL A 41 -13.80 8.56 -8.61
CA VAL A 41 -12.52 7.87 -8.86
C VAL A 41 -12.20 6.87 -7.74
N PRO A 42 -12.26 7.21 -6.43
CA PRO A 42 -12.08 6.21 -5.37
C PRO A 42 -13.12 5.09 -5.42
N LEU A 43 -14.37 5.40 -5.74
CA LEU A 43 -15.41 4.37 -5.86
C LEU A 43 -15.07 3.36 -6.96
N LEU A 44 -14.59 3.83 -8.11
CA LEU A 44 -14.17 2.96 -9.22
C LEU A 44 -12.93 2.15 -8.86
N THR A 45 -11.92 2.76 -8.21
CA THR A 45 -10.70 2.04 -7.81
C THR A 45 -10.98 0.98 -6.76
N VAL A 46 -11.83 1.26 -5.77
CA VAL A 46 -12.25 0.27 -4.77
C VAL A 46 -13.05 -0.86 -5.41
N SER A 47 -14.01 -0.53 -6.29
CA SER A 47 -14.80 -1.55 -7.01
C SER A 47 -13.93 -2.44 -7.89
N ALA A 48 -12.94 -1.86 -8.58
CA ALA A 48 -11.98 -2.61 -9.38
C ALA A 48 -11.08 -3.51 -8.52
N ALA A 49 -10.60 -3.01 -7.37
CA ALA A 49 -9.77 -3.77 -6.45
C ALA A 49 -10.53 -4.96 -5.83
N ILE A 50 -11.78 -4.74 -5.40
CA ILE A 50 -12.64 -5.81 -4.88
C ILE A 50 -12.92 -6.83 -5.99
N GLY A 51 -13.26 -6.37 -7.20
CA GLY A 51 -13.50 -7.25 -8.34
C GLY A 51 -12.27 -8.09 -8.70
N ALA A 52 -11.08 -7.49 -8.72
CA ALA A 52 -9.82 -8.21 -8.93
C ALA A 52 -9.53 -9.21 -7.81
N SER A 53 -9.77 -8.85 -6.55
CA SER A 53 -9.56 -9.72 -5.39
C SER A 53 -10.48 -10.96 -5.42
N LEU A 54 -11.72 -10.80 -5.89
CA LEU A 54 -12.66 -11.93 -6.03
C LEU A 54 -12.34 -12.85 -7.22
N LEU A 55 -11.53 -12.37 -8.17
CA LEU A 55 -11.08 -13.16 -9.33
C LEU A 55 -9.74 -13.87 -9.07
N GLN A 56 -9.07 -13.58 -7.95
CA GLN A 56 -7.85 -14.31 -7.55
C GLN A 56 -8.20 -15.78 -7.27
N GLN A 57 -7.27 -16.65 -7.61
CA GLN A 57 -7.40 -18.06 -7.24
C GLN A 57 -7.33 -18.19 -5.71
N PRO A 58 -8.16 -19.02 -5.12
CA PRO A 58 -8.11 -19.25 -3.68
C PRO A 58 -6.82 -20.00 -3.32
N ASP A 59 -6.06 -19.47 -2.37
CA ASP A 59 -4.87 -20.09 -1.84
C ASP A 59 -5.19 -20.80 -0.53
N TYR A 60 -4.51 -21.94 -0.29
CA TYR A 60 -4.63 -22.72 0.94
C TYR A 60 -3.38 -22.52 1.78
N ASP A 61 -3.54 -21.97 2.98
CA ASP A 61 -2.45 -21.76 3.92
C ASP A 61 -2.28 -22.95 4.85
N ALA A 62 -1.16 -23.64 4.73
CA ALA A 62 -0.76 -24.67 5.66
C ALA A 62 0.28 -24.10 6.63
N THR A 63 0.08 -24.29 7.93
CA THR A 63 0.98 -23.77 8.99
C THR A 63 1.50 -24.88 9.86
N ALA A 64 2.83 -25.02 9.91
CA ALA A 64 3.55 -25.84 10.87
C ALA A 64 4.20 -24.97 11.95
N LYS A 65 4.40 -25.54 13.14
CA LYS A 65 5.03 -24.84 14.27
C LYS A 65 6.30 -25.56 14.71
N VAL A 66 7.36 -24.78 14.88
CA VAL A 66 8.61 -25.25 15.46
C VAL A 66 8.90 -24.51 16.76
N VAL A 67 9.65 -25.12 17.64
CA VAL A 67 10.01 -24.55 18.94
C VAL A 67 11.52 -24.59 19.13
N VAL A 68 12.06 -23.46 19.56
CA VAL A 68 13.48 -23.37 19.98
C VAL A 68 13.59 -23.84 21.42
N SER A 69 14.41 -24.86 21.67
CA SER A 69 14.59 -25.53 22.96
C SER A 69 16.06 -25.51 23.37
N PRO A 70 16.39 -25.43 24.67
CA PRO A 70 17.77 -25.50 25.12
C PRO A 70 18.33 -26.93 24.97
N ARG A 71 19.60 -27.04 24.61
CA ARG A 71 20.36 -28.29 24.73
C ARG A 71 21.05 -28.33 26.09
N GLY A 72 20.76 -29.36 26.87
CA GLY A 72 21.36 -29.56 28.18
C GLY A 72 20.58 -28.96 29.34
N GLN A 73 21.08 -29.23 30.56
CA GLN A 73 20.50 -28.74 31.81
C GLN A 73 20.94 -27.28 32.04
N GLN A 74 20.00 -26.38 32.22
CA GLN A 74 20.27 -24.97 32.47
C GLN A 74 19.73 -24.56 33.85
N ASP A 75 20.60 -23.93 34.67
CA ASP A 75 20.28 -23.61 36.06
C ASP A 75 19.35 -22.39 36.23
N ASN A 76 19.18 -21.56 35.18
CA ASN A 76 18.35 -20.34 35.22
C ASN A 76 17.28 -20.30 34.09
N LEU A 77 16.11 -20.83 34.41
CA LEU A 77 15.03 -20.99 33.45
C LEU A 77 14.56 -19.66 32.81
N SER A 78 14.45 -18.58 33.59
CA SER A 78 13.99 -17.28 33.08
C SER A 78 14.95 -16.67 32.06
N ASN A 79 16.24 -16.67 32.34
CA ASN A 79 17.27 -16.16 31.44
C ASN A 79 17.39 -17.03 30.17
N THR A 80 17.19 -18.34 30.34
CA THR A 80 17.16 -19.30 29.23
C THR A 80 15.99 -19.03 28.30
N ILE A 81 14.78 -18.83 28.82
CA ILE A 81 13.61 -18.56 27.99
C ILE A 81 13.78 -17.26 27.20
N SER A 82 14.23 -16.19 27.85
CA SER A 82 14.50 -14.91 27.17
C SER A 82 15.57 -15.03 26.07
N GLY A 83 16.62 -15.80 26.34
CA GLY A 83 17.66 -16.10 25.34
C GLY A 83 17.11 -16.86 24.13
N LEU A 84 16.23 -17.85 24.37
CA LEU A 84 15.60 -18.63 23.29
C LEU A 84 14.59 -17.78 22.47
N GLN A 85 13.95 -16.78 23.08
CA GLN A 85 13.11 -15.83 22.35
C GLN A 85 13.95 -14.97 21.41
N VAL A 86 15.10 -14.47 21.85
CA VAL A 86 16.03 -13.71 21.00
C VAL A 86 16.53 -14.58 19.84
N LEU A 87 16.89 -15.84 20.12
CA LEU A 87 17.29 -16.79 19.06
C LEU A 87 16.18 -17.05 18.06
N ALA A 88 14.93 -17.12 18.49
CA ALA A 88 13.80 -17.27 17.59
C ALA A 88 13.67 -16.06 16.64
N VAL A 89 13.84 -14.83 17.15
CA VAL A 89 13.89 -13.60 16.33
C VAL A 89 15.04 -13.63 15.31
N GLU A 90 16.22 -14.05 15.76
CA GLU A 90 17.39 -14.16 14.86
C GLU A 90 17.17 -15.21 13.76
N MET A 91 16.57 -16.35 14.10
CA MET A 91 16.24 -17.40 13.14
C MET A 91 15.13 -16.95 12.15
N GLU A 92 14.12 -16.21 12.62
CA GLU A 92 13.13 -15.59 11.75
C GLU A 92 13.79 -14.61 10.77
N ALA A 93 14.66 -13.72 11.27
CA ALA A 93 15.35 -12.73 10.46
C ALA A 93 16.34 -13.37 9.46
N ALA A 94 16.97 -14.48 9.84
CA ALA A 94 17.85 -15.24 8.94
C ALA A 94 17.06 -15.94 7.82
N GLY A 95 15.82 -16.33 8.08
CA GLY A 95 14.96 -17.02 7.13
C GLY A 95 15.52 -18.38 6.68
N LEU A 96 15.19 -18.76 5.44
CA LEU A 96 15.76 -19.94 4.80
C LEU A 96 17.07 -19.58 4.10
N ASN A 97 18.10 -20.34 4.33
CA ASN A 97 19.30 -20.26 3.52
C ASN A 97 19.14 -21.07 2.23
N ARG A 98 20.04 -20.86 1.26
CA ARG A 98 19.96 -21.52 -0.06
C ARG A 98 19.99 -23.06 0.04
N SER A 99 20.77 -23.62 0.96
CA SER A 99 20.84 -25.08 1.18
C SER A 99 19.48 -25.63 1.61
N MET A 100 18.85 -24.96 2.60
CA MET A 100 17.51 -25.36 3.07
C MET A 100 16.46 -25.28 1.95
N VAL A 101 16.51 -24.24 1.12
CA VAL A 101 15.61 -24.11 -0.04
C VAL A 101 15.81 -25.26 -1.03
N GLU A 102 17.07 -25.57 -1.37
CA GLU A 102 17.40 -26.69 -2.26
C GLU A 102 16.94 -28.03 -1.67
N ASP A 103 17.13 -28.25 -0.36
CA ASP A 103 16.73 -29.47 0.32
C ASP A 103 15.20 -29.60 0.41
N ILE A 104 14.49 -28.50 0.65
CA ILE A 104 13.00 -28.49 0.64
C ILE A 104 12.47 -28.84 -0.75
N VAL A 105 13.02 -28.24 -1.81
CA VAL A 105 12.63 -28.54 -3.19
C VAL A 105 12.89 -30.01 -3.53
N ASN A 106 14.05 -30.54 -3.13
CA ASN A 106 14.42 -31.94 -3.40
C ASN A 106 13.60 -32.95 -2.56
N ALA A 107 13.09 -32.53 -1.41
CA ALA A 107 12.26 -33.39 -0.55
C ALA A 107 10.83 -33.56 -1.08
N GLN A 108 10.40 -32.75 -2.06
CA GLN A 108 9.09 -32.92 -2.69
C GLN A 108 9.07 -34.20 -3.54
N GLY A 109 8.02 -34.99 -3.40
CA GLY A 109 7.91 -36.29 -4.06
C GLY A 109 7.89 -36.25 -5.59
N GLU A 110 7.49 -35.14 -6.19
CA GLU A 110 7.45 -34.92 -7.63
C GLU A 110 8.48 -33.84 -8.05
N PRO A 111 9.46 -34.18 -8.90
CA PRO A 111 10.45 -33.22 -9.39
C PRO A 111 9.77 -32.06 -10.15
N GLY A 112 9.99 -30.83 -9.69
CA GLY A 112 9.43 -29.62 -10.29
C GLY A 112 8.02 -29.23 -9.84
N ALA A 113 7.47 -29.94 -8.84
CA ALA A 113 6.18 -29.58 -8.24
C ALA A 113 6.23 -28.20 -7.53
N VAL A 114 7.39 -27.85 -6.95
CA VAL A 114 7.66 -26.58 -6.29
C VAL A 114 9.04 -26.09 -6.73
N SER A 115 9.15 -24.85 -7.14
CA SER A 115 10.44 -24.23 -7.50
C SER A 115 11.02 -23.45 -6.32
N GLU A 116 12.31 -23.12 -6.40
CA GLU A 116 12.96 -22.20 -5.43
C GLU A 116 12.25 -20.84 -5.36
N ALA A 117 11.72 -20.34 -6.49
CA ALA A 117 10.99 -19.10 -6.56
C ALA A 117 9.64 -19.20 -5.82
N ASP A 118 8.91 -20.30 -6.03
CA ASP A 118 7.62 -20.53 -5.34
C ASP A 118 7.81 -20.59 -3.83
N LEU A 119 8.89 -21.24 -3.35
CA LEU A 119 9.21 -21.27 -1.92
C LEU A 119 9.51 -19.88 -1.37
N ASN A 120 10.33 -19.10 -2.06
CA ASN A 120 10.68 -17.75 -1.60
C ASN A 120 9.49 -16.78 -1.59
N ASP A 121 8.55 -16.96 -2.51
CA ASP A 121 7.38 -16.08 -2.64
C ASP A 121 6.24 -16.49 -1.70
N ASN A 122 6.07 -17.79 -1.42
CA ASN A 122 4.90 -18.31 -0.73
C ASN A 122 5.21 -18.92 0.66
N LEU A 123 6.49 -19.10 1.06
CA LEU A 123 6.84 -19.57 2.39
C LEU A 123 7.22 -18.42 3.30
N THR A 124 6.48 -18.27 4.39
CA THR A 124 6.72 -17.25 5.42
C THR A 124 7.11 -17.92 6.73
N ILE A 125 8.15 -17.38 7.37
CA ILE A 125 8.57 -17.76 8.73
C ILE A 125 8.29 -16.56 9.63
N ALA A 126 7.56 -16.77 10.72
CA ALA A 126 7.24 -15.71 11.67
C ALA A 126 7.32 -16.21 13.11
N GLN A 127 7.86 -15.37 14.01
CA GLN A 127 7.83 -15.64 15.44
C GLN A 127 6.39 -15.46 15.96
N LEU A 128 5.95 -16.37 16.83
CA LEU A 128 4.65 -16.28 17.49
C LEU A 128 4.77 -15.35 18.71
N GLU A 129 4.38 -14.08 18.57
CA GLU A 129 4.20 -13.06 19.62
C GLU A 129 5.14 -13.20 20.84
N ASP A 130 6.38 -12.75 20.71
CA ASP A 130 7.39 -12.76 21.78
C ASP A 130 7.60 -14.13 22.49
N THR A 131 7.38 -15.19 21.75
CA THR A 131 7.61 -16.56 22.25
C THR A 131 8.84 -17.19 21.60
N ARG A 132 9.22 -18.38 22.05
CA ARG A 132 10.25 -19.22 21.43
C ARG A 132 9.71 -20.13 20.31
N PHE A 133 8.46 -19.92 19.89
CA PHE A 133 7.83 -20.64 18.80
C PHE A 133 7.95 -19.85 17.50
N LEU A 134 8.25 -20.56 16.43
CA LEU A 134 8.20 -20.04 15.06
C LEU A 134 7.08 -20.78 14.31
N THR A 135 6.38 -20.06 13.49
CA THR A 135 5.39 -20.60 12.54
C THR A 135 5.98 -20.54 11.15
N LEU A 136 5.90 -21.63 10.42
CA LEU A 136 6.17 -21.72 9.00
C LEU A 136 4.83 -21.85 8.30
N THR A 137 4.50 -20.93 7.40
CA THR A 137 3.25 -20.94 6.63
C THR A 137 3.59 -20.97 5.16
N TYR A 138 3.02 -21.92 4.42
CA TYR A 138 3.15 -22.02 2.98
C TYR A 138 1.78 -21.96 2.32
N SER A 139 1.65 -21.08 1.34
CA SER A 139 0.44 -20.81 0.59
C SER A 139 0.52 -21.48 -0.78
N ASP A 140 -0.50 -22.26 -1.15
CA ASP A 140 -0.60 -22.94 -2.43
C ASP A 140 -2.06 -23.10 -2.88
N ILE A 141 -2.28 -23.22 -4.17
CA ILE A 141 -3.59 -23.51 -4.76
C ILE A 141 -4.10 -24.92 -4.43
N ASP A 142 -3.21 -25.82 -4.02
CA ASP A 142 -3.52 -27.19 -3.57
C ASP A 142 -3.17 -27.34 -2.09
N GLY A 143 -4.20 -27.53 -1.25
CA GLY A 143 -4.03 -27.69 0.19
C GLY A 143 -3.23 -28.92 0.63
N ASN A 144 -3.21 -30.01 -0.16
CA ASN A 144 -2.37 -31.17 0.15
C ASN A 144 -0.89 -30.86 -0.11
N ARG A 145 -0.60 -30.17 -1.21
CA ARG A 145 0.76 -29.71 -1.54
C ARG A 145 1.23 -28.68 -0.52
N ALA A 146 0.37 -27.73 -0.13
CA ALA A 146 0.69 -26.77 0.92
C ALA A 146 1.09 -27.46 2.23
N GLN A 147 0.33 -28.47 2.65
CA GLN A 147 0.64 -29.27 3.84
C GLN A 147 1.98 -30.00 3.72
N GLU A 148 2.23 -30.68 2.61
CA GLU A 148 3.45 -31.46 2.39
C GLU A 148 4.69 -30.56 2.40
N VAL A 149 4.64 -29.46 1.66
CA VAL A 149 5.76 -28.51 1.54
C VAL A 149 6.10 -27.90 2.88
N VAL A 150 5.10 -27.40 3.64
CA VAL A 150 5.37 -26.75 4.93
C VAL A 150 5.88 -27.75 5.98
N ASN A 151 5.43 -29.00 5.95
CA ASN A 151 5.91 -30.02 6.88
C ASN A 151 7.36 -30.41 6.57
N ASN A 152 7.71 -30.60 5.30
CA ASN A 152 9.09 -30.82 4.86
C ASN A 152 9.99 -29.62 5.21
N ALA A 153 9.48 -28.39 4.98
CA ALA A 153 10.17 -27.18 5.37
C ALA A 153 10.43 -27.11 6.89
N ALA A 154 9.45 -27.45 7.70
CA ALA A 154 9.58 -27.46 9.16
C ALA A 154 10.62 -28.49 9.67
N GLU A 155 10.68 -29.67 9.04
CA GLU A 155 11.68 -30.70 9.38
C GLU A 155 13.11 -30.27 8.99
N ILE A 156 13.28 -29.76 7.77
CA ILE A 156 14.58 -29.27 7.28
C ILE A 156 15.03 -28.07 8.12
N PHE A 157 14.13 -27.12 8.37
CA PHE A 157 14.42 -25.98 9.23
C PHE A 157 14.82 -26.40 10.65
N ALA A 158 14.09 -27.34 11.25
CA ALA A 158 14.42 -27.84 12.58
C ALA A 158 15.81 -28.50 12.65
N LYS A 159 16.24 -29.15 11.58
CA LYS A 159 17.53 -29.83 11.48
C LYS A 159 18.68 -28.84 11.22
N GLU A 160 18.50 -27.91 10.31
CA GLU A 160 19.59 -27.08 9.73
C GLU A 160 19.69 -25.70 10.36
N ALA A 161 18.58 -25.09 10.82
CA ALA A 161 18.60 -23.74 11.37
C ALA A 161 19.54 -23.56 12.58
N PRO A 162 19.65 -24.52 13.54
CA PRO A 162 20.60 -24.39 14.64
C PRO A 162 22.06 -24.34 14.17
N GLU A 163 22.42 -25.12 13.16
CA GLU A 163 23.77 -25.14 12.58
C GLU A 163 24.06 -23.86 11.81
N ALA A 164 23.12 -23.44 10.97
CA ALA A 164 23.21 -22.21 10.17
C ALA A 164 23.32 -20.94 11.04
N SER A 165 22.67 -20.94 12.21
CA SER A 165 22.74 -19.84 13.18
C SER A 165 23.92 -19.95 14.14
N GLY A 166 24.74 -21.00 14.08
CA GLY A 166 25.88 -21.22 14.96
C GLY A 166 25.50 -21.53 16.42
N VAL A 167 24.28 -21.98 16.66
CA VAL A 167 23.75 -22.21 18.01
C VAL A 167 23.53 -23.70 18.33
N ALA A 168 23.94 -24.59 17.45
CA ALA A 168 23.71 -26.03 17.54
C ALA A 168 24.25 -26.68 18.85
N ASP A 169 25.26 -26.09 19.48
CA ASP A 169 25.82 -26.61 20.72
C ASP A 169 24.92 -26.39 21.94
N TYR A 170 24.12 -25.33 21.96
CA TYR A 170 23.32 -24.92 23.13
C TYR A 170 21.81 -24.77 22.89
N ALA A 171 21.39 -24.76 21.64
CA ALA A 171 19.98 -24.73 21.26
C ALA A 171 19.63 -25.80 20.22
N ALA A 172 18.40 -26.26 20.25
CA ALA A 172 17.83 -27.17 19.27
C ALA A 172 16.46 -26.64 18.82
N VAL A 173 16.15 -26.81 17.55
CA VAL A 173 14.81 -26.56 17.01
C VAL A 173 14.12 -27.91 16.84
N GLN A 174 12.84 -27.97 17.17
CA GLN A 174 12.03 -29.17 17.05
C GLN A 174 10.66 -28.81 16.46
N VAL A 175 10.12 -29.69 15.62
CA VAL A 175 8.74 -29.54 15.15
C VAL A 175 7.79 -29.76 16.34
N SER A 176 7.06 -28.73 16.69
CA SER A 176 6.08 -28.74 17.79
C SER A 176 4.69 -29.19 17.33
N ALA A 177 4.32 -28.82 16.09
CA ALA A 177 3.08 -29.24 15.46
C ALA A 177 3.23 -29.26 13.95
N TYR A 178 2.83 -30.34 13.33
CA TYR A 178 2.72 -30.45 11.88
C TYR A 178 1.43 -29.79 11.37
N ALA A 179 1.49 -29.25 10.17
CA ALA A 179 0.32 -28.75 9.48
C ALA A 179 -0.62 -29.90 9.11
N GLY A 180 -1.91 -29.68 9.31
CA GLY A 180 -2.97 -30.48 8.70
C GLY A 180 -3.31 -29.97 7.31
N VAL A 181 -4.08 -30.72 6.52
CA VAL A 181 -4.66 -30.22 5.26
C VAL A 181 -5.61 -29.06 5.60
N PRO A 182 -5.42 -27.88 5.03
CA PRO A 182 -6.33 -26.76 5.26
C PRO A 182 -7.76 -27.13 4.82
N PRO A 183 -8.78 -26.95 5.67
CA PRO A 183 -10.16 -27.35 5.36
C PRO A 183 -10.85 -26.43 4.35
N ALA A 184 -10.34 -25.22 4.17
CA ALA A 184 -10.85 -24.21 3.24
C ALA A 184 -9.72 -23.30 2.79
N PRO A 185 -9.85 -22.69 1.60
CA PRO A 185 -8.92 -21.65 1.17
C PRO A 185 -9.04 -20.41 2.07
N GLU A 186 -7.97 -19.63 2.13
CA GLU A 186 -7.99 -18.36 2.84
C GLU A 186 -8.87 -17.35 2.11
N ASP A 187 -9.70 -16.64 2.85
CA ASP A 187 -10.53 -15.58 2.29
C ASP A 187 -9.64 -14.38 1.86
N PRO A 188 -9.84 -13.83 0.67
CA PRO A 188 -9.06 -12.68 0.24
C PRO A 188 -9.28 -11.49 1.17
N ASP A 189 -8.19 -10.81 1.52
CA ASP A 189 -8.16 -9.63 2.39
C ASP A 189 -8.86 -8.40 1.76
N LEU A 190 -10.19 -8.51 1.54
CA LEU A 190 -11.00 -7.46 0.89
C LEU A 190 -10.89 -6.12 1.59
N LEU A 191 -10.77 -6.11 2.94
CA LEU A 191 -10.63 -4.87 3.71
C LEU A 191 -9.28 -4.20 3.47
N ARG A 192 -8.19 -4.96 3.49
CA ARG A 192 -6.84 -4.44 3.25
C ARG A 192 -6.69 -3.93 1.82
N ASN A 193 -7.14 -4.73 0.85
CA ASN A 193 -7.09 -4.38 -0.57
C ASN A 193 -8.01 -3.20 -0.89
N GLY A 194 -9.22 -3.17 -0.32
CA GLY A 194 -10.18 -2.07 -0.47
C GLY A 194 -9.69 -0.75 0.15
N PHE A 195 -9.08 -0.80 1.34
CA PHE A 195 -8.52 0.39 1.98
C PHE A 195 -7.31 0.94 1.20
N GLY A 196 -6.41 0.09 0.74
CA GLY A 196 -5.30 0.51 -0.12
C GLY A 196 -5.79 1.17 -1.41
N ALA A 197 -6.78 0.58 -2.08
CA ALA A 197 -7.39 1.13 -3.27
C ALA A 197 -8.11 2.46 -3.01
N LEU A 198 -8.74 2.63 -1.83
CA LEU A 198 -9.37 3.88 -1.42
C LEU A 198 -8.37 5.02 -1.31
N VAL A 199 -7.23 4.78 -0.65
CA VAL A 199 -6.16 5.79 -0.49
C VAL A 199 -5.60 6.20 -1.85
N ILE A 200 -5.26 5.23 -2.69
CA ILE A 200 -4.76 5.49 -4.05
C ILE A 200 -5.81 6.22 -4.88
N GLY A 201 -7.07 5.78 -4.83
CA GLY A 201 -8.18 6.40 -5.53
C GLY A 201 -8.42 7.85 -5.12
N LEU A 202 -8.32 8.18 -3.81
CA LEU A 202 -8.41 9.55 -3.31
C LEU A 202 -7.27 10.42 -3.84
N MET A 203 -6.03 9.92 -3.81
CA MET A 203 -4.88 10.67 -4.35
C MET A 203 -5.06 10.95 -5.84
N LEU A 204 -5.46 9.95 -6.62
CA LEU A 204 -5.73 10.10 -8.05
C LEU A 204 -6.93 11.03 -8.32
N GLY A 205 -8.02 10.90 -7.56
CA GLY A 205 -9.21 11.73 -7.70
C GLY A 205 -8.94 13.21 -7.42
N ILE A 206 -8.19 13.51 -6.37
CA ILE A 206 -7.75 14.86 -6.03
C ILE A 206 -6.80 15.40 -7.12
N GLY A 207 -5.79 14.62 -7.50
CA GLY A 207 -4.84 15.01 -8.56
C GLY A 207 -5.53 15.30 -9.89
N LEU A 208 -6.49 14.46 -10.29
CA LEU A 208 -7.27 14.64 -11.51
C LEU A 208 -8.18 15.87 -11.43
N ALA A 209 -8.80 16.13 -10.28
CA ALA A 209 -9.61 17.31 -10.08
C ALA A 209 -8.79 18.61 -10.24
N PHE A 210 -7.58 18.64 -9.65
CA PHE A 210 -6.65 19.77 -9.82
C PHE A 210 -6.13 19.89 -11.26
N LEU A 211 -5.79 18.80 -11.92
CA LEU A 211 -5.34 18.79 -13.29
C LEU A 211 -6.39 19.36 -14.24
N LEU A 212 -7.63 18.91 -14.09
CA LEU A 212 -8.76 19.40 -14.89
C LEU A 212 -9.05 20.89 -14.62
N GLU A 213 -8.88 21.33 -13.36
CA GLU A 213 -9.01 22.76 -13.04
C GLU A 213 -7.90 23.59 -13.70
N TYR A 214 -6.65 23.11 -13.63
CA TYR A 214 -5.53 23.75 -14.26
C TYR A 214 -5.69 23.89 -15.79
N ILE A 215 -6.17 22.82 -16.46
CA ILE A 215 -6.43 22.86 -17.91
C ILE A 215 -7.58 23.83 -18.21
N TYR A 216 -8.63 23.83 -17.38
CA TYR A 216 -9.77 24.73 -17.57
C TYR A 216 -9.38 26.20 -17.38
N LEU A 217 -8.56 26.52 -16.36
CA LEU A 217 -8.08 27.88 -16.12
C LEU A 217 -7.13 28.38 -17.21
N ARG A 218 -6.40 27.49 -17.89
CA ARG A 218 -5.54 27.84 -19.03
C ARG A 218 -6.29 28.02 -20.35
N GLY A 219 -7.56 27.65 -20.40
CA GLY A 219 -8.39 27.92 -21.57
C GLY A 219 -8.56 29.43 -21.83
N LEU A 220 -8.86 29.79 -23.08
CA LEU A 220 -9.10 31.18 -23.54
C LEU A 220 -10.44 31.70 -22.99
N HIS A 221 -10.53 31.93 -21.66
CA HIS A 221 -11.77 32.39 -21.03
C HIS A 221 -11.73 33.87 -20.64
N SER A 222 -10.60 34.57 -20.85
CA SER A 222 -10.52 35.99 -20.58
C SER A 222 -10.36 36.79 -21.89
N PRO A 223 -11.14 37.87 -22.08
CA PRO A 223 -11.05 38.75 -23.26
C PRO A 223 -9.64 39.26 -23.46
N GLU A 224 -8.92 39.54 -22.37
CA GLU A 224 -7.55 40.09 -22.41
C GLU A 224 -6.55 39.08 -23.02
N LYS A 225 -6.70 37.78 -22.75
CA LYS A 225 -5.86 36.74 -23.36
C LYS A 225 -6.13 36.51 -24.82
N VAL A 226 -7.39 36.66 -25.25
CA VAL A 226 -7.77 36.57 -26.66
C VAL A 226 -7.18 37.76 -27.43
N GLU A 227 -7.21 38.95 -26.85
CA GLU A 227 -6.61 40.17 -27.41
C GLU A 227 -5.09 40.09 -27.53
N GLN A 228 -4.39 39.56 -26.51
CA GLN A 228 -2.95 39.33 -26.53
C GLN A 228 -2.50 38.30 -27.58
N LEU A 229 -3.29 37.25 -27.82
CA LEU A 229 -2.93 36.18 -28.75
C LEU A 229 -3.36 36.48 -30.19
N SER A 230 -4.47 37.19 -30.39
CA SER A 230 -4.98 37.54 -31.73
C SER A 230 -4.44 38.85 -32.26
N GLY A 231 -3.92 39.76 -31.41
CA GLY A 231 -3.49 41.11 -31.77
C GLY A 231 -4.64 42.01 -32.22
N VAL A 232 -5.91 41.61 -32.02
CA VAL A 232 -7.10 42.36 -32.43
C VAL A 232 -7.89 42.77 -31.19
N PRO A 233 -8.26 44.07 -31.04
CA PRO A 233 -9.02 44.53 -29.88
C PRO A 233 -10.41 43.87 -29.84
N THR A 234 -10.80 43.38 -28.66
CA THR A 234 -12.12 42.83 -28.44
C THR A 234 -13.16 43.92 -28.26
N PHE A 235 -14.13 44.00 -29.15
CA PHE A 235 -15.18 45.04 -29.16
C PHE A 235 -16.32 44.76 -28.17
N GLY A 236 -16.35 43.59 -27.51
CA GLY A 236 -17.33 43.25 -26.50
C GLY A 236 -17.42 41.77 -26.22
N THR A 237 -17.98 41.42 -25.06
CA THR A 237 -18.27 40.04 -24.64
C THR A 237 -19.80 39.83 -24.68
N ILE A 238 -20.25 38.74 -25.25
CA ILE A 238 -21.66 38.33 -25.18
C ILE A 238 -21.87 37.69 -23.83
N PRO A 239 -22.71 38.28 -22.94
CA PRO A 239 -22.93 37.69 -21.61
C PRO A 239 -23.73 36.38 -21.76
N ASP A 240 -23.34 35.39 -20.93
CA ASP A 240 -24.12 34.16 -20.83
C ASP A 240 -25.51 34.44 -20.20
N PHE A 241 -26.54 34.30 -21.00
CA PHE A 241 -27.93 34.61 -20.61
C PHE A 241 -28.46 33.66 -19.55
N GLU A 242 -27.93 32.44 -19.38
CA GLU A 242 -28.33 31.51 -18.31
C GLU A 242 -27.89 32.02 -16.93
N ALA A 243 -26.70 32.57 -16.81
CA ALA A 243 -26.21 33.17 -15.58
C ALA A 243 -26.97 34.44 -15.16
N ALA A 244 -27.46 35.21 -16.12
CA ALA A 244 -28.29 36.41 -15.89
C ALA A 244 -29.69 36.04 -15.39
N ARG A 245 -30.30 34.96 -15.91
CA ARG A 245 -31.65 34.50 -15.52
C ARG A 245 -31.71 33.97 -14.08
N SER A 246 -30.64 33.29 -13.61
CA SER A 246 -30.56 32.78 -12.24
C SER A 246 -30.41 33.89 -11.19
N LYS A 247 -29.74 35.03 -11.52
CA LYS A 247 -29.63 36.19 -10.64
C LYS A 247 -30.94 36.97 -10.50
N GLN A 248 -31.77 37.00 -11.55
CA GLN A 248 -33.08 37.69 -11.51
C GLN A 248 -34.12 36.93 -10.68
N MET A 249 -34.11 35.59 -10.71
CA MET A 249 -35.01 34.78 -9.86
C MET A 249 -34.68 34.88 -8.35
N ARG A 250 -33.42 35.14 -7.99
CA ARG A 250 -33.02 35.33 -6.57
C ARG A 250 -33.32 36.72 -6.00
N ARG A 251 -33.60 37.70 -6.82
CA ARG A 251 -33.97 39.07 -6.38
C ARG A 251 -35.49 39.30 -6.30
N GLY A 252 -36.29 38.34 -6.71
CA GLY A 252 -37.74 38.42 -6.69
C GLY A 252 -38.42 37.56 -5.61
N MET A 253 -37.66 37.00 -4.68
CA MET A 253 -38.11 36.45 -3.40
C MET A 253 -37.55 37.30 -2.26
#